data_83c0767ec2718744b22fb8d5f68c04a6
#
_entry.id   83c0767ec2718744b22fb8d5f68c04a6
#
_cell.length_a   1.000
_cell.length_b   1.000
_cell.length_c   1.000
_cell.angle_alpha   90.00
_cell.angle_beta   90.00
_cell.angle_gamma   90.00
#
_symmetry.space_group_name_H-M   'P 1'
#
loop_
_entity.id
_entity.type
_entity.pdbx_description
1 polymer ?
#
loop_
_entity_poly.entity_id
_entity_poly.type
_entity_poly.pdbx_seq_one_letter_code
_entity_poly.pdbx_strand_id
1 'polypeptide(L)'
;LSNTDAVEQVVFGTNGLAAMVSPETLFIDFGTSSVGKTKEFAKKVRWLDAPVSGGQVGAQAASLSIMAGGQPQDFQRALPVLQTVGKRVTHLGPSGAGQVAKLANQLIVAQTIDAV
;
A
#
# COMPACT_ATOMS: atom_id res chain seq x y z
N LEU A 1 8.69 10.40 -13.49
CA LEU A 1 7.37 9.99 -12.95
C LEU A 1 7.50 9.66 -11.48
N SER A 2 6.48 10.03 -10.69
CA SER A 2 6.37 9.55 -9.33
C SER A 2 6.01 8.07 -9.34
N ASN A 3 6.21 7.38 -8.21
CA ASN A 3 5.79 5.99 -8.07
C ASN A 3 4.28 5.84 -8.30
N THR A 4 3.49 6.84 -7.87
CA THR A 4 2.04 6.83 -8.08
C THR A 4 1.69 6.87 -9.56
N ASP A 5 2.37 7.71 -10.34
CA ASP A 5 2.13 7.81 -11.78
C ASP A 5 2.49 6.51 -12.49
N ALA A 6 3.59 5.88 -12.10
CA ALA A 6 4.01 4.61 -12.66
C ALA A 6 2.97 3.51 -12.36
N VAL A 7 2.47 3.46 -11.14
CA VAL A 7 1.41 2.51 -10.74
C VAL A 7 0.15 2.76 -11.55
N GLU A 8 -0.25 4.01 -11.71
CA GLU A 8 -1.44 4.36 -12.48
C GLU A 8 -1.33 3.87 -13.92
N GLN A 9 -0.17 4.07 -14.56
CA GLN A 9 0.04 3.64 -15.94
C GLN A 9 0.03 2.11 -16.07
N VAL A 10 0.67 1.41 -15.17
CA VAL A 10 0.74 -0.06 -15.22
C VAL A 10 -0.64 -0.68 -15.03
N VAL A 11 -1.43 -0.15 -14.10
CA VAL A 11 -2.72 -0.73 -13.76
C VAL A 11 -3.84 -0.22 -14.67
N PHE A 12 -3.90 1.08 -14.91
CA PHE A 12 -5.03 1.73 -15.57
C PHE A 12 -4.71 2.34 -16.94
N GLY A 13 -3.44 2.31 -17.36
CA GLY A 13 -3.06 2.85 -18.66
C GLY A 13 -3.53 1.98 -19.81
N THR A 14 -3.14 2.36 -21.04
CA THR A 14 -3.45 1.57 -22.24
C THR A 14 -2.85 0.19 -22.08
N ASN A 15 -3.67 -0.85 -22.25
CA ASN A 15 -3.30 -2.25 -22.02
C ASN A 15 -2.86 -2.51 -20.58
N GLY A 16 -3.38 -1.73 -19.62
CA GLY A 16 -3.07 -1.90 -18.22
C GLY A 16 -3.69 -3.15 -17.61
N LEU A 17 -3.19 -3.52 -16.42
CA LEU A 17 -3.60 -4.76 -15.76
C LEU A 17 -5.10 -4.80 -15.44
N ALA A 18 -5.71 -3.67 -15.10
CA ALA A 18 -7.12 -3.63 -14.75
C ALA A 18 -8.04 -4.10 -15.89
N ALA A 19 -7.63 -3.87 -17.14
CA ALA A 19 -8.40 -4.30 -18.31
C ALA A 19 -8.21 -5.79 -18.62
N MET A 20 -7.20 -6.42 -18.04
CA MET A 20 -6.78 -7.78 -18.40
C MET A 20 -7.17 -8.82 -17.35
N VAL A 21 -7.67 -8.39 -16.18
CA VAL A 21 -7.97 -9.28 -15.07
C VAL A 21 -9.45 -9.24 -14.71
N SER A 22 -9.88 -10.22 -13.93
CA SER A 22 -11.25 -10.32 -13.43
C SER A 22 -11.57 -9.17 -12.46
N PRO A 23 -12.83 -8.70 -12.40
CA PRO A 23 -13.24 -7.71 -11.39
C PRO A 23 -13.02 -8.17 -9.94
N GLU A 24 -12.91 -9.49 -9.72
CA GLU A 24 -12.65 -10.05 -8.39
C GLU A 24 -11.18 -9.94 -7.97
N THR A 25 -10.30 -9.57 -8.89
CA THR A 25 -8.87 -9.46 -8.59
C THR A 25 -8.62 -8.35 -7.58
N LEU A 26 -7.88 -8.68 -6.54
CA LEU A 26 -7.45 -7.71 -5.53
C LEU A 26 -6.05 -7.23 -5.86
N PHE A 27 -5.91 -5.91 -6.02
CA PHE A 27 -4.60 -5.28 -6.17
C PHE A 27 -4.08 -4.89 -4.79
N ILE A 28 -2.83 -5.25 -4.51
CA ILE A 28 -2.16 -4.89 -3.26
C ILE A 28 -0.97 -4.01 -3.62
N ASP A 29 -0.97 -2.77 -3.14
CA ASP A 29 0.09 -1.81 -3.40
C ASP A 29 0.99 -1.69 -2.16
N PHE A 30 2.19 -2.25 -2.25
CA PHE A 30 3.19 -2.16 -1.18
C PHE A 30 3.98 -0.86 -1.21
N GLY A 31 3.82 -0.07 -2.25
CA GLY A 31 4.55 1.18 -2.42
C GLY A 31 3.92 2.34 -1.67
N THR A 32 4.68 3.43 -1.56
CA THR A 32 4.17 4.69 -1.04
C THR A 32 3.54 5.47 -2.18
N SER A 33 2.24 5.69 -2.12
CA SER A 33 1.48 6.37 -3.17
C SER A 33 0.67 7.51 -2.57
N SER A 34 0.22 8.42 -3.44
CA SER A 34 -0.62 9.55 -3.01
C SER A 34 -1.95 9.04 -2.43
N VAL A 35 -2.41 9.66 -1.35
CA VAL A 35 -3.67 9.30 -0.71
C VAL A 35 -4.84 9.50 -1.65
N GLY A 36 -4.87 10.65 -2.35
CA GLY A 36 -5.96 10.97 -3.27
C GLY A 36 -6.07 9.98 -4.42
N LYS A 37 -4.94 9.64 -5.04
CA LYS A 37 -4.91 8.67 -6.13
C LYS A 37 -5.28 7.27 -5.65
N THR A 38 -4.82 6.87 -4.48
CA THR A 38 -5.18 5.58 -3.88
C THR A 38 -6.70 5.45 -3.73
N LYS A 39 -7.36 6.51 -3.26
CA LYS A 39 -8.82 6.50 -3.15
C LYS A 39 -9.51 6.42 -4.51
N GLU A 40 -8.96 7.05 -5.54
CA GLU A 40 -9.47 6.94 -6.90
C GLU A 40 -9.35 5.51 -7.44
N PHE A 41 -8.19 4.88 -7.24
CA PHE A 41 -7.96 3.50 -7.67
C PHE A 41 -8.94 2.53 -7.00
N ALA A 42 -9.20 2.73 -5.72
CA ALA A 42 -10.11 1.89 -4.94
C ALA A 42 -11.57 1.99 -5.40
N LYS A 43 -11.92 3.06 -6.12
CA LYS A 43 -13.26 3.20 -6.73
C LYS A 43 -13.38 2.41 -8.02
N LYS A 44 -12.27 2.10 -8.68
CA LYS A 44 -12.24 1.43 -9.98
C LYS A 44 -12.03 -0.08 -9.87
N VAL A 45 -11.22 -0.52 -8.93
CA VAL A 45 -10.88 -1.93 -8.72
C VAL A 45 -10.80 -2.22 -7.22
N ARG A 46 -10.74 -3.50 -6.84
CA ARG A 46 -10.46 -3.87 -5.46
C ARG A 46 -9.00 -3.53 -5.16
N TRP A 47 -8.80 -2.64 -4.21
CA TRP A 47 -7.48 -2.08 -3.93
C TRP A 47 -7.20 -2.08 -2.44
N LEU A 48 -6.03 -2.59 -2.06
CA LEU A 48 -5.52 -2.51 -0.70
C LEU A 48 -4.21 -1.73 -0.74
N ASP A 49 -4.18 -0.58 -0.09
CA ASP A 49 -2.93 0.15 0.10
C ASP A 49 -2.23 -0.43 1.32
N ALA A 50 -1.01 -0.90 1.10
CA ALA A 50 -0.27 -1.64 2.11
C ALA A 50 1.20 -1.21 2.14
N PRO A 51 1.47 0.10 2.31
CA PRO A 51 2.86 0.55 2.38
C PRO A 51 3.60 -0.11 3.54
N VAL A 52 4.90 -0.28 3.34
CA VAL A 52 5.73 -1.02 4.28
C VAL A 52 6.79 -0.11 4.90
N SER A 53 7.24 -0.47 6.09
CA SER A 53 8.40 0.14 6.73
C SER A 53 9.33 -0.96 7.24
N GLY A 54 10.61 -0.61 7.48
CA GLY A 54 11.63 -1.58 7.87
C GLY A 54 12.75 -1.68 6.86
N GLY A 55 12.59 -1.11 5.69
CA GLY A 55 13.61 -1.01 4.66
C GLY A 55 14.10 -2.36 4.14
N GLN A 56 15.27 -2.35 3.52
CA GLN A 56 15.85 -3.53 2.87
C GLN A 56 16.13 -4.67 3.85
N VAL A 57 16.64 -4.32 5.04
CA VAL A 57 16.94 -5.32 6.07
C VAL A 57 15.66 -6.00 6.54
N GLY A 58 14.60 -5.23 6.75
CA GLY A 58 13.30 -5.77 7.13
C GLY A 58 12.72 -6.70 6.06
N ALA A 59 12.89 -6.36 4.79
CA ALA A 59 12.41 -7.20 3.69
C ALA A 59 13.14 -8.53 3.63
N GLN A 60 14.46 -8.51 3.81
CA GLN A 60 15.28 -9.73 3.80
C GLN A 60 14.92 -10.67 4.96
N ALA A 61 14.60 -10.11 6.12
CA ALA A 61 14.25 -10.87 7.30
C ALA A 61 12.75 -11.17 7.39
N ALA A 62 11.94 -10.77 6.41
CA ALA A 62 10.48 -10.82 6.46
C ALA A 62 9.93 -10.15 7.72
N SER A 63 10.56 -9.03 8.12
CA SER A 63 10.23 -8.31 9.35
C SER A 63 9.65 -6.92 9.09
N LEU A 64 9.15 -6.67 7.88
CA LEU A 64 8.51 -5.42 7.55
C LEU A 64 7.26 -5.19 8.40
N SER A 65 6.99 -3.93 8.68
CA SER A 65 5.69 -3.52 9.23
C SER A 65 4.82 -3.05 8.08
N ILE A 66 3.62 -3.57 7.99
CA ILE A 66 2.66 -3.27 6.93
C ILE A 66 1.48 -2.52 7.52
N MET A 67 1.21 -1.35 6.96
CA MET A 67 0.11 -0.48 7.36
C MET A 67 -0.93 -0.52 6.24
N ALA A 68 -2.04 -1.20 6.46
CA ALA A 68 -3.01 -1.47 5.41
C ALA A 68 -4.24 -0.57 5.50
N GLY A 69 -4.70 -0.09 4.35
CA GLY A 69 -5.96 0.60 4.18
C GLY A 69 -6.79 -0.07 3.10
N GLY A 70 -8.10 -0.14 3.30
CA GLY A 70 -9.01 -0.77 2.36
C GLY A 70 -10.18 -1.39 3.09
N GLN A 71 -11.03 -2.09 2.33
CA GLN A 71 -12.19 -2.74 2.92
C GLN A 71 -11.76 -3.92 3.79
N PRO A 72 -12.45 -4.17 4.93
CA PRO A 72 -12.09 -5.27 5.82
C PRO A 72 -12.04 -6.63 5.14
N GLN A 73 -12.96 -6.91 4.22
CA GLN A 73 -12.98 -8.18 3.51
C GLN A 73 -11.77 -8.34 2.58
N ASP A 74 -11.32 -7.26 1.96
CA ASP A 74 -10.12 -7.28 1.12
C ASP A 74 -8.86 -7.48 1.97
N PHE A 75 -8.81 -6.84 3.13
CA PHE A 75 -7.72 -7.04 4.08
C PHE A 75 -7.64 -8.50 4.52
N GLN A 76 -8.75 -9.10 4.91
CA GLN A 76 -8.79 -10.50 5.33
C GLN A 76 -8.34 -11.44 4.21
N ARG A 77 -8.75 -11.14 2.99
CA ARG A 77 -8.35 -11.92 1.81
C ARG A 77 -6.85 -11.84 1.56
N ALA A 78 -6.26 -10.66 1.78
CA ALA A 78 -4.83 -10.42 1.56
C ALA A 78 -3.96 -10.91 2.72
N LEU A 79 -4.51 -11.12 3.90
CA LEU A 79 -3.75 -11.36 5.11
C LEU A 79 -2.72 -12.50 5.00
N PRO A 80 -3.03 -13.66 4.40
CA PRO A 80 -2.03 -14.71 4.24
C PRO A 80 -0.79 -14.24 3.45
N VAL A 81 -1.00 -13.44 2.41
CA VAL A 81 0.10 -12.87 1.61
C VAL A 81 0.88 -11.86 2.44
N LEU A 82 0.18 -10.95 3.12
CA LEU A 82 0.80 -9.91 3.93
C LEU A 82 1.67 -10.51 5.04
N GLN A 83 1.24 -11.61 5.63
CA GLN A 83 1.97 -12.27 6.70
C GLN A 83 3.26 -12.95 6.23
N THR A 84 3.38 -13.29 4.95
CA THR A 84 4.63 -13.82 4.40
C THR A 84 5.67 -12.73 4.21
N VAL A 85 5.24 -11.47 4.05
CA VAL A 85 6.12 -10.33 3.76
C VAL A 85 6.47 -9.57 5.04
N GLY A 86 5.51 -9.43 5.94
CA GLY A 86 5.65 -8.59 7.12
C GLY A 86 5.43 -9.32 8.41
N LYS A 87 6.16 -8.89 9.44
CA LYS A 87 6.03 -9.41 10.79
C LYS A 87 4.87 -8.76 11.54
N ARG A 88 4.62 -7.48 11.25
CA ARG A 88 3.51 -6.73 11.81
C ARG A 88 2.60 -6.28 10.68
N VAL A 89 1.34 -6.69 10.75
CA VAL A 89 0.34 -6.33 9.75
C VAL A 89 -0.84 -5.72 10.48
N THR A 90 -1.15 -4.48 10.19
CA THR A 90 -2.23 -3.74 10.87
C THR A 90 -3.19 -3.16 9.85
N HIS A 91 -4.47 -3.40 10.00
CA HIS A 91 -5.53 -2.76 9.22
C HIS A 91 -5.94 -1.48 9.92
N LEU A 92 -5.67 -0.33 9.30
CA LEU A 92 -5.82 0.97 9.94
C LEU A 92 -7.13 1.68 9.62
N GLY A 93 -7.79 1.30 8.54
CA GLY A 93 -9.03 1.96 8.14
C GLY A 93 -9.35 1.75 6.66
N PRO A 94 -10.23 2.59 6.09
CA PRO A 94 -10.62 2.47 4.69
C PRO A 94 -9.48 2.82 3.74
N SER A 95 -9.76 2.77 2.44
CA SER A 95 -8.77 3.06 1.39
C SER A 95 -8.04 4.37 1.65
N GLY A 96 -6.72 4.33 1.55
CA GLY A 96 -5.84 5.46 1.82
C GLY A 96 -5.31 5.52 3.24
N ALA A 97 -5.90 4.80 4.19
CA ALA A 97 -5.47 4.87 5.60
C ALA A 97 -4.02 4.40 5.78
N GLY A 98 -3.59 3.40 5.03
CA GLY A 98 -2.20 2.95 5.04
C GLY A 98 -1.24 4.02 4.55
N GLN A 99 -1.59 4.70 3.47
CA GLN A 99 -0.77 5.79 2.91
C GLN A 99 -0.70 6.99 3.86
N VAL A 100 -1.81 7.33 4.52
CA VAL A 100 -1.81 8.39 5.54
C VAL A 100 -0.86 8.04 6.68
N ALA A 101 -0.91 6.81 7.17
CA ALA A 101 -0.05 6.36 8.27
C ALA A 101 1.42 6.38 7.86
N LYS A 102 1.72 5.97 6.64
CA LYS A 102 3.10 5.99 6.11
C LYS A 102 3.62 7.42 6.03
N LEU A 103 2.81 8.35 5.54
CA LEU A 103 3.19 9.75 5.46
C LEU A 103 3.47 10.33 6.85
N ALA A 104 2.60 10.07 7.82
CA ALA A 104 2.78 10.53 9.20
C ALA A 104 4.08 9.97 9.80
N ASN A 105 4.36 8.70 9.56
CA ASN A 105 5.58 8.06 10.06
C ASN A 105 6.83 8.72 9.47
N GLN A 106 6.82 9.04 8.17
CA GLN A 106 7.93 9.72 7.52
C GLN A 106 8.16 11.12 8.08
N LEU A 107 7.09 11.85 8.38
CA LEU A 107 7.19 13.18 8.99
C LEU A 107 7.79 13.12 10.39
N ILE A 108 7.41 12.15 11.20
CA ILE A 108 7.96 11.95 12.54
C ILE A 108 9.47 11.65 12.46
N VAL A 109 9.88 10.77 11.55
CA VAL A 109 11.28 10.44 11.34
C VAL A 109 12.09 11.67 10.94
N ALA A 110 11.57 12.48 10.02
CA ALA A 110 12.22 13.71 9.57
C ALA A 110 12.41 14.70 10.72
N GLN A 111 11.39 14.91 11.54
CA GLN A 111 11.47 15.79 12.71
C GLN A 111 12.49 15.30 13.74
N THR A 112 12.57 13.98 13.94
CA THR A 112 13.53 13.39 14.87
C THR A 112 14.97 13.65 14.40
N ILE A 113 15.22 13.54 13.10
CA ILE A 113 16.53 13.82 12.51
C ILE A 113 16.88 15.30 12.69
N ASP A 114 15.95 16.20 12.44
CA ASP A 114 16.16 17.64 12.59
C ASP A 114 16.43 18.04 14.04
N ALA A 115 15.85 17.33 15.00
CA ALA A 115 16.02 17.62 16.42
C ALA A 115 17.40 17.19 16.96
N VAL A 116 18.09 16.33 16.27
CA VAL A 116 19.43 15.85 16.63
C VAL A 116 20.49 16.80 16.07
#